data_c8abcbb9c9b8db53e4041422a89995aa
#
_entry.id   c8abcbb9c9b8db53e4041422a89995aa
#
_cell.length_a   1.000
_cell.length_b   1.000
_cell.length_c   1.000
_cell.angle_alpha   90.00
_cell.angle_beta   90.00
_cell.angle_gamma   90.00
#
_symmetry.space_group_name_H-M   'P 1'
#
loop_
_entity.id
_entity.type
_entity.pdbx_description
1 polymer ?
#
loop_
_entity_poly.entity_id
_entity_poly.type
_entity_poly.pdbx_seq_one_letter_code
_entity_poly.pdbx_strand_id
1 'polypeptide(L)'
;CMLLRKHLNNGRIISITQPGLERILDFEIEHLNDLGDLCRKHLIAEFMGKHSNIIFCDDKQNILDSIKHISSQTSSVREVLPGRTYFIPQTMHKKNPLQTNDAEFAEAVFTKPMPLSKAVYTGYTGISPAVAEEICYEASVSSEKPANCLEENEQLHLYHIFSDCMEQVKSGQFAPNIFYENGEPKEFSAIPMAMYADCTPFDSISALLRSFYSEKDKFTRIRQKSSDLRRIVSTLSLIHISEPTRRTPIS
;
A
#
# COMPACT_ATOMS: atom_id res chain seq x y z
N CYS A 1 1.34 23.55 9.71
CA CYS A 1 -0.01 23.82 10.25
C CYS A 1 -0.47 25.27 10.06
N MET A 2 0.39 26.27 10.32
CA MET A 2 0.07 27.70 10.13
C MET A 2 -0.23 28.04 8.66
N LEU A 3 0.56 27.50 7.73
CA LEU A 3 0.37 27.71 6.29
C LEU A 3 -1.01 27.24 5.82
N LEU A 4 -1.43 26.05 6.21
CA LEU A 4 -2.76 25.54 5.84
C LEU A 4 -3.89 26.41 6.41
N ARG A 5 -3.75 26.88 7.67
CA ARG A 5 -4.72 27.85 8.23
C ARG A 5 -4.80 29.13 7.41
N LYS A 6 -3.65 29.67 7.00
CA LYS A 6 -3.61 30.91 6.20
C LYS A 6 -4.33 30.78 4.87
N HIS A 7 -4.15 29.63 4.17
CA HIS A 7 -4.60 29.45 2.79
C HIS A 7 -5.86 28.61 2.63
N LEU A 8 -6.25 27.81 3.64
CA LEU A 8 -7.39 26.89 3.54
C LEU A 8 -8.52 27.22 4.52
N ASN A 9 -8.35 28.27 5.35
CA ASN A 9 -9.43 28.66 6.27
C ASN A 9 -10.65 29.07 5.45
N ASN A 10 -11.84 28.49 5.78
CA ASN A 10 -13.08 28.67 5.04
C ASN A 10 -13.04 28.21 3.58
N GLY A 11 -12.02 27.42 3.18
CA GLY A 11 -11.94 26.82 1.86
C GLY A 11 -12.97 25.71 1.67
N ARG A 12 -13.43 25.53 0.43
CA ARG A 12 -14.36 24.49 0.02
C ARG A 12 -13.63 23.43 -0.81
N ILE A 13 -13.76 22.16 -0.43
CA ILE A 13 -13.27 21.05 -1.26
C ILE A 13 -14.16 20.97 -2.50
N ILE A 14 -13.57 21.12 -3.68
CA ILE A 14 -14.25 21.07 -4.98
C ILE A 14 -14.24 19.65 -5.50
N SER A 15 -13.08 18.98 -5.40
CA SER A 15 -12.91 17.61 -5.87
C SER A 15 -11.93 16.85 -5.00
N ILE A 16 -12.08 15.53 -4.99
CA ILE A 16 -11.10 14.60 -4.46
C ILE A 16 -10.84 13.58 -5.55
N THR A 17 -9.61 13.53 -6.04
CA THR A 17 -9.22 12.64 -7.14
C THR A 17 -8.08 11.72 -6.75
N GLN A 18 -8.07 10.53 -7.37
CA GLN A 18 -6.98 9.57 -7.29
C GLN A 18 -6.37 9.42 -8.68
N PRO A 19 -5.11 9.79 -8.90
CA PRO A 19 -4.45 9.62 -10.20
C PRO A 19 -4.25 8.13 -10.52
N GLY A 20 -5.02 7.60 -11.45
CA GLY A 20 -4.98 6.18 -11.81
C GLY A 20 -5.21 5.27 -10.59
N LEU A 21 -4.33 4.28 -10.40
CA LEU A 21 -4.31 3.41 -9.22
C LEU A 21 -3.14 3.74 -8.27
N GLU A 22 -2.66 4.98 -8.31
CA GLU A 22 -1.62 5.43 -7.38
C GLU A 22 -2.18 5.59 -5.96
N ARG A 23 -1.31 5.43 -4.95
CA ARG A 23 -1.68 5.63 -3.54
C ARG A 23 -1.59 7.11 -3.17
N ILE A 24 -2.32 7.94 -3.92
CA ILE A 24 -2.31 9.40 -3.82
C ILE A 24 -3.75 9.87 -3.86
N LEU A 25 -4.09 10.81 -2.98
CA LEU A 25 -5.34 11.57 -3.05
C LEU A 25 -5.00 13.04 -3.22
N ASP A 26 -5.58 13.65 -4.25
CA ASP A 26 -5.49 15.09 -4.52
C ASP A 26 -6.82 15.75 -4.15
N PHE A 27 -6.77 16.64 -3.16
CA PHE A 27 -7.89 17.47 -2.72
C PHE A 27 -7.76 18.84 -3.37
N GLU A 28 -8.60 19.13 -4.35
CA GLU A 28 -8.72 20.47 -4.92
C GLU A 28 -9.59 21.34 -4.00
N ILE A 29 -9.05 22.46 -3.55
CA ILE A 29 -9.67 23.33 -2.56
C ILE A 29 -9.75 24.75 -3.12
N GLU A 30 -10.97 25.31 -3.14
CA GLU A 30 -11.26 26.67 -3.52
C GLU A 30 -11.35 27.56 -2.29
N HIS A 31 -10.68 28.70 -2.31
CA HIS A 31 -10.70 29.68 -1.23
C HIS A 31 -10.55 31.11 -1.77
N LEU A 32 -10.90 32.10 -0.96
CA LEU A 32 -10.61 33.49 -1.26
C LEU A 32 -9.21 33.87 -0.79
N ASN A 33 -8.45 34.57 -1.64
CA ASN A 33 -7.16 35.11 -1.22
C ASN A 33 -7.35 36.40 -0.38
N ASP A 34 -6.24 36.99 0.06
CA ASP A 34 -6.26 38.21 0.88
C ASP A 34 -6.86 39.42 0.15
N LEU A 35 -6.98 39.40 -1.19
CA LEU A 35 -7.59 40.39 -2.04
C LEU A 35 -9.08 40.14 -2.33
N GLY A 36 -9.59 38.98 -1.89
CA GLY A 36 -10.96 38.55 -2.15
C GLY A 36 -11.17 37.81 -3.48
N ASP A 37 -10.10 37.52 -4.21
CA ASP A 37 -10.19 36.73 -5.44
C ASP A 37 -10.30 35.25 -5.17
N LEU A 38 -11.07 34.56 -6.01
CA LEU A 38 -11.22 33.11 -5.93
C LEU A 38 -9.96 32.42 -6.44
N CYS A 39 -9.33 31.62 -5.57
CA CYS A 39 -8.13 30.88 -5.86
C CYS A 39 -8.33 29.39 -5.62
N ARG A 40 -7.55 28.55 -6.31
CA ARG A 40 -7.53 27.11 -6.12
C ARG A 40 -6.18 26.65 -5.61
N LYS A 41 -6.20 25.65 -4.78
CA LYS A 41 -5.02 25.01 -4.18
C LYS A 41 -5.23 23.51 -4.13
N HIS A 42 -4.14 22.77 -4.13
CA HIS A 42 -4.14 21.34 -4.05
C HIS A 42 -3.47 20.87 -2.74
N LEU A 43 -4.16 20.03 -2.00
CA LEU A 43 -3.59 19.32 -0.86
C LEU A 43 -3.46 17.85 -1.25
N ILE A 44 -2.23 17.43 -1.51
CA ILE A 44 -1.91 16.10 -2.04
C ILE A 44 -1.43 15.23 -0.91
N ALA A 45 -2.14 14.14 -0.65
CA ALA A 45 -1.78 13.14 0.36
C ALA A 45 -1.24 11.88 -0.33
N GLU A 46 0.01 11.54 -0.05
CA GLU A 46 0.70 10.35 -0.57
C GLU A 46 0.79 9.28 0.51
N PHE A 47 0.30 8.06 0.24
CA PHE A 47 0.25 6.93 1.18
C PHE A 47 1.27 5.86 0.79
N MET A 48 2.56 6.14 1.01
CA MET A 48 3.68 5.29 0.57
C MET A 48 4.52 4.77 1.76
N GLY A 49 3.88 4.42 2.86
CA GLY A 49 4.54 3.92 4.08
C GLY A 49 5.53 4.95 4.63
N LYS A 50 6.81 4.58 4.76
CA LYS A 50 7.85 5.51 5.24
C LYS A 50 8.06 6.74 4.36
N HIS A 51 7.64 6.68 3.10
CA HIS A 51 7.71 7.77 2.13
C HIS A 51 6.40 8.57 2.01
N SER A 52 5.40 8.29 2.85
CA SER A 52 4.16 9.08 2.90
C SER A 52 4.47 10.54 3.18
N ASN A 53 3.73 11.42 2.50
CA ASN A 53 3.88 12.87 2.62
C ASN A 53 2.52 13.56 2.45
N ILE A 54 2.40 14.79 2.92
CA ILE A 54 1.32 15.70 2.56
C ILE A 54 1.99 16.92 1.93
N ILE A 55 1.60 17.24 0.71
CA ILE A 55 2.19 18.28 -0.11
C ILE A 55 1.11 19.30 -0.43
N PHE A 56 1.41 20.56 -0.26
CA PHE A 56 0.51 21.67 -0.54
C PHE A 56 1.00 22.44 -1.75
N CYS A 57 0.17 22.55 -2.79
CA CYS A 57 0.50 23.16 -4.07
C CYS A 57 -0.46 24.29 -4.42
N ASP A 58 -0.01 25.17 -5.33
CA ASP A 58 -0.84 26.15 -5.99
C ASP A 58 -1.64 25.51 -7.15
N ASP A 59 -2.42 26.32 -7.86
CA ASP A 59 -3.20 25.94 -9.05
C ASP A 59 -2.35 25.44 -10.23
N LYS A 60 -1.05 25.77 -10.24
CA LYS A 60 -0.08 25.36 -11.26
C LYS A 60 0.77 24.18 -10.84
N GLN A 61 0.37 23.50 -9.76
CA GLN A 61 1.11 22.39 -9.17
C GLN A 61 2.51 22.77 -8.64
N ASN A 62 2.78 24.04 -8.34
CA ASN A 62 4.01 24.43 -7.66
C ASN A 62 3.85 24.16 -6.16
N ILE A 63 4.83 23.49 -5.58
CA ILE A 63 4.86 23.15 -4.16
C ILE A 63 5.01 24.44 -3.33
N LEU A 64 4.05 24.71 -2.48
CA LEU A 64 4.09 25.79 -1.51
C LEU A 64 4.78 25.32 -0.21
N ASP A 65 4.47 24.08 0.21
CA ASP A 65 5.12 23.44 1.37
C ASP A 65 4.78 21.95 1.41
N SER A 66 5.45 21.21 2.29
CA SER A 66 5.18 19.80 2.55
C SER A 66 5.56 19.41 3.98
N ILE A 67 5.02 18.29 4.49
CA ILE A 67 5.39 17.77 5.81
C ILE A 67 6.84 17.29 5.81
N LYS A 68 7.24 16.61 4.71
CA LYS A 68 8.62 16.13 4.53
C LYS A 68 9.26 16.85 3.35
N HIS A 69 10.25 17.65 3.60
CA HIS A 69 11.11 18.23 2.57
C HIS A 69 12.09 17.18 2.07
N ILE A 70 12.10 16.93 0.77
CA ILE A 70 12.98 15.95 0.12
C ILE A 70 13.85 16.70 -0.87
N SER A 71 15.15 16.73 -0.60
CA SER A 71 16.14 17.33 -1.49
C SER A 71 16.74 16.29 -2.44
N SER A 72 17.46 16.75 -3.47
CA SER A 72 18.24 15.90 -4.39
C SER A 72 19.28 15.03 -3.68
N GLN A 73 19.76 15.45 -2.51
CA GLN A 73 20.67 14.66 -1.67
C GLN A 73 19.96 13.49 -0.99
N THR A 74 18.65 13.63 -0.72
CA THR A 74 17.87 12.62 0.00
C THR A 74 17.21 11.62 -0.96
N SER A 75 16.87 12.04 -2.17
CA SER A 75 16.20 11.22 -3.18
C SER A 75 16.71 11.56 -4.58
N SER A 76 17.08 10.52 -5.33
CA SER A 76 17.40 10.63 -6.75
C SER A 76 16.16 10.65 -7.65
N VAL A 77 14.97 10.36 -7.13
CA VAL A 77 13.74 10.22 -7.91
C VAL A 77 13.07 11.57 -8.12
N ARG A 78 12.93 12.36 -7.06
CA ARG A 78 12.33 13.70 -7.14
C ARG A 78 12.70 14.56 -5.94
N GLU A 79 12.60 15.86 -6.11
CA GLU A 79 12.64 16.83 -5.04
C GLU A 79 11.22 17.20 -4.61
N VAL A 80 11.00 17.38 -3.30
CA VAL A 80 9.77 17.91 -2.71
C VAL A 80 10.15 19.08 -1.84
N LEU A 81 10.30 20.24 -2.48
CA LEU A 81 10.72 21.50 -1.84
C LEU A 81 9.83 22.65 -2.32
N PRO A 82 9.62 23.69 -1.48
CA PRO A 82 8.92 24.89 -1.90
C PRO A 82 9.49 25.49 -3.20
N GLY A 83 8.62 25.90 -4.11
CA GLY A 83 8.98 26.46 -5.41
C GLY A 83 9.29 25.43 -6.50
N ARG A 84 9.31 24.14 -6.20
CA ARG A 84 9.42 23.07 -7.20
C ARG A 84 8.04 22.68 -7.70
N THR A 85 7.95 22.21 -8.95
CA THR A 85 6.72 21.66 -9.51
C THR A 85 6.50 20.25 -8.96
N TYR A 86 5.29 19.98 -8.48
CA TYR A 86 4.88 18.66 -8.07
C TYR A 86 4.73 17.75 -9.30
N PHE A 87 5.19 16.52 -9.18
CA PHE A 87 4.89 15.45 -10.13
C PHE A 87 4.82 14.11 -9.40
N ILE A 88 4.02 13.21 -9.92
CA ILE A 88 3.94 11.84 -9.43
C ILE A 88 5.20 11.12 -9.88
N PRO A 89 6.01 10.57 -8.95
CA PRO A 89 7.19 9.84 -9.36
C PRO A 89 6.75 8.59 -10.14
N GLN A 90 7.16 8.51 -11.38
CA GLN A 90 7.04 7.27 -12.15
C GLN A 90 8.05 6.26 -11.58
N THR A 91 7.69 5.69 -10.44
CA THR A 91 8.47 4.64 -9.82
C THR A 91 8.27 3.37 -10.65
N MET A 92 9.36 2.96 -11.31
CA MET A 92 9.42 1.71 -12.10
C MET A 92 8.36 1.67 -13.21
N HIS A 93 8.66 1.99 -14.40
CA HIS A 93 7.96 1.80 -15.68
C HIS A 93 6.73 0.86 -15.66
N LYS A 94 5.89 0.99 -14.60
CA LYS A 94 4.67 0.20 -14.43
C LYS A 94 3.60 0.70 -15.36
N LYS A 95 2.95 -0.22 -16.04
CA LYS A 95 1.82 0.09 -16.93
C LYS A 95 0.54 0.29 -16.10
N ASN A 96 -0.43 1.00 -16.67
CA ASN A 96 -1.76 1.11 -16.07
C ASN A 96 -2.57 -0.16 -16.39
N PRO A 97 -2.97 -0.98 -15.40
CA PRO A 97 -3.64 -2.23 -15.66
C PRO A 97 -5.04 -2.05 -16.26
N LEU A 98 -5.67 -0.89 -16.03
CA LEU A 98 -7.02 -0.59 -16.52
C LEU A 98 -7.09 -0.28 -18.02
N GLN A 99 -5.95 -0.10 -18.68
CA GLN A 99 -5.86 0.27 -20.11
C GLN A 99 -5.05 -0.73 -20.93
N THR A 100 -4.61 -1.82 -20.31
CA THR A 100 -3.76 -2.83 -20.94
C THR A 100 -4.56 -3.74 -21.87
N ASN A 101 -4.00 -4.03 -23.04
CA ASN A 101 -4.46 -5.06 -23.96
C ASN A 101 -3.59 -6.34 -23.86
N ASP A 102 -4.00 -7.41 -24.55
CA ASP A 102 -3.32 -8.70 -24.53
C ASP A 102 -1.85 -8.61 -24.94
N ALA A 103 -1.51 -7.93 -26.03
CA ALA A 103 -0.15 -7.78 -26.50
C ALA A 103 0.75 -7.04 -25.51
N GLU A 104 0.21 -5.97 -24.89
CA GLU A 104 0.92 -5.21 -23.86
C GLU A 104 1.11 -6.00 -22.57
N PHE A 105 0.12 -6.86 -22.22
CA PHE A 105 0.23 -7.76 -21.09
C PHE A 105 1.29 -8.82 -21.33
N ALA A 106 1.29 -9.46 -22.50
CA ALA A 106 2.28 -10.44 -22.88
C ALA A 106 3.71 -9.88 -22.82
N GLU A 107 3.92 -8.67 -23.36
CA GLU A 107 5.21 -7.98 -23.28
C GLU A 107 5.61 -7.67 -21.82
N ALA A 108 4.65 -7.18 -21.01
CA ALA A 108 4.95 -6.74 -19.65
C ALA A 108 5.22 -7.91 -18.68
N VAL A 109 4.60 -9.09 -18.91
CA VAL A 109 4.63 -10.22 -17.98
C VAL A 109 5.45 -11.40 -18.54
N PHE A 110 5.11 -11.91 -19.72
CA PHE A 110 5.63 -13.19 -20.21
C PHE A 110 7.06 -13.13 -20.79
N THR A 111 7.62 -11.96 -20.95
CA THR A 111 9.02 -11.80 -21.38
C THR A 111 10.02 -11.91 -20.20
N LYS A 112 9.54 -11.90 -18.96
CA LYS A 112 10.41 -11.78 -17.78
C LYS A 112 10.77 -13.15 -17.19
N PRO A 113 12.08 -13.43 -16.98
CA PRO A 113 12.54 -14.67 -16.34
C PRO A 113 12.46 -14.55 -14.82
N MET A 114 11.25 -14.40 -14.28
CA MET A 114 10.98 -14.26 -12.84
C MET A 114 9.66 -14.96 -12.48
N PRO A 115 9.38 -15.23 -11.19
CA PRO A 115 8.09 -15.76 -10.74
C PRO A 115 6.90 -15.00 -11.31
N LEU A 116 5.86 -15.72 -11.74
CA LEU A 116 4.73 -15.15 -12.46
C LEU A 116 4.02 -14.06 -11.65
N SER A 117 3.71 -14.31 -10.38
CA SER A 117 3.10 -13.31 -9.50
C SER A 117 3.96 -12.03 -9.45
N LYS A 118 5.29 -12.19 -9.35
CA LYS A 118 6.23 -11.07 -9.33
C LYS A 118 6.24 -10.30 -10.65
N ALA A 119 6.17 -10.98 -11.80
CA ALA A 119 6.09 -10.34 -13.11
C ALA A 119 4.83 -9.47 -13.21
N VAL A 120 3.68 -9.96 -12.70
CA VAL A 120 2.40 -9.23 -12.70
C VAL A 120 2.47 -7.98 -11.81
N TYR A 121 2.77 -8.10 -10.50
CA TYR A 121 2.72 -6.94 -9.61
C TYR A 121 3.86 -5.93 -9.82
N THR A 122 4.96 -6.34 -10.45
CA THR A 122 6.02 -5.39 -10.85
C THR A 122 5.77 -4.74 -12.21
N GLY A 123 4.93 -5.36 -13.06
CA GLY A 123 4.56 -4.83 -14.37
C GLY A 123 3.49 -3.74 -14.30
N TYR A 124 2.63 -3.78 -13.29
CA TYR A 124 1.43 -2.94 -13.20
C TYR A 124 1.32 -2.14 -11.92
N THR A 125 0.81 -0.90 -12.03
CA THR A 125 0.50 -0.03 -10.88
C THR A 125 -0.76 -0.53 -10.17
N GLY A 126 -0.80 -0.43 -8.84
CA GLY A 126 -1.99 -0.74 -8.04
C GLY A 126 -2.22 -2.22 -7.77
N ILE A 127 -1.47 -3.13 -8.38
CA ILE A 127 -1.56 -4.57 -8.11
C ILE A 127 -0.62 -4.93 -6.96
N SER A 128 -1.20 -5.49 -5.88
CA SER A 128 -0.44 -6.01 -4.75
C SER A 128 0.09 -7.43 -5.03
N PRO A 129 1.12 -7.90 -4.31
CA PRO A 129 1.54 -9.30 -4.39
C PRO A 129 0.40 -10.29 -4.17
N ALA A 130 -0.47 -10.04 -3.17
CA ALA A 130 -1.61 -10.91 -2.86
C ALA A 130 -2.63 -10.98 -4.01
N VAL A 131 -2.94 -9.86 -4.67
CA VAL A 131 -3.82 -9.83 -5.85
C VAL A 131 -3.18 -10.56 -7.03
N ALA A 132 -1.87 -10.42 -7.21
CA ALA A 132 -1.16 -11.14 -8.26
C ALA A 132 -1.14 -12.67 -8.03
N GLU A 133 -1.02 -13.10 -6.77
CA GLU A 133 -1.14 -14.52 -6.38
C GLU A 133 -2.54 -15.05 -6.62
N GLU A 134 -3.57 -14.27 -6.28
CA GLU A 134 -4.97 -14.62 -6.55
C GLU A 134 -5.25 -14.82 -8.05
N ILE A 135 -4.78 -13.89 -8.90
CA ILE A 135 -4.91 -14.02 -10.35
C ILE A 135 -4.24 -15.30 -10.85
N CYS A 136 -3.07 -15.66 -10.33
CA CYS A 136 -2.42 -16.92 -10.65
C CYS A 136 -3.22 -18.14 -10.17
N TYR A 137 -3.79 -18.06 -8.96
CA TYR A 137 -4.59 -19.11 -8.35
C TYR A 137 -5.87 -19.38 -9.15
N GLU A 138 -6.62 -18.33 -9.50
CA GLU A 138 -7.83 -18.45 -10.32
C GLU A 138 -7.51 -18.97 -11.73
N ALA A 139 -6.37 -18.60 -12.31
CA ALA A 139 -5.89 -19.13 -13.56
C ALA A 139 -5.37 -20.58 -13.45
N SER A 140 -5.34 -21.17 -12.26
CA SER A 140 -4.77 -22.51 -12.00
C SER A 140 -3.32 -22.67 -12.46
N VAL A 141 -2.53 -21.58 -12.40
CA VAL A 141 -1.11 -21.55 -12.73
C VAL A 141 -0.29 -21.26 -11.48
N SER A 142 0.81 -21.98 -11.30
CA SER A 142 1.71 -21.74 -10.16
C SER A 142 2.28 -20.32 -10.19
N SER A 143 2.11 -19.57 -9.11
CA SER A 143 2.63 -18.21 -8.95
C SER A 143 4.17 -18.13 -8.99
N GLU A 144 4.84 -19.24 -8.66
CA GLU A 144 6.30 -19.39 -8.67
C GLU A 144 6.87 -19.83 -10.03
N LYS A 145 6.01 -20.27 -10.97
CA LYS A 145 6.45 -20.65 -12.33
C LYS A 145 7.08 -19.43 -13.01
N PRO A 146 8.24 -19.58 -13.69
CA PRO A 146 8.81 -18.46 -14.44
C PRO A 146 7.85 -17.98 -15.51
N ALA A 147 7.59 -16.67 -15.57
CA ALA A 147 6.58 -16.10 -16.45
C ALA A 147 6.87 -16.35 -17.94
N ASN A 148 8.15 -16.43 -18.32
CA ASN A 148 8.57 -16.74 -19.69
C ASN A 148 8.50 -18.23 -20.07
N CYS A 149 8.06 -19.10 -19.15
CA CYS A 149 7.92 -20.54 -19.37
C CYS A 149 6.46 -20.99 -19.43
N LEU A 150 5.50 -20.07 -19.54
CA LEU A 150 4.08 -20.39 -19.66
C LEU A 150 3.78 -20.86 -21.09
N GLU A 151 2.90 -21.88 -21.17
CA GLU A 151 2.34 -22.31 -22.44
C GLU A 151 1.31 -21.29 -22.95
N GLU A 152 1.05 -21.27 -24.25
CA GLU A 152 0.17 -20.29 -24.89
C GLU A 152 -1.25 -20.30 -24.28
N ASN A 153 -1.78 -21.50 -23.99
CA ASN A 153 -3.09 -21.65 -23.33
C ASN A 153 -3.10 -21.07 -21.90
N GLU A 154 -2.02 -21.26 -21.13
CA GLU A 154 -1.87 -20.68 -19.80
C GLU A 154 -1.77 -19.15 -19.86
N GLN A 155 -1.05 -18.61 -20.83
CA GLN A 155 -0.92 -17.18 -21.05
C GLN A 155 -2.27 -16.55 -21.36
N LEU A 156 -3.02 -17.13 -22.28
CA LEU A 156 -4.35 -16.64 -22.66
C LEU A 156 -5.33 -16.67 -21.46
N HIS A 157 -5.34 -17.80 -20.74
CA HIS A 157 -6.22 -17.93 -19.57
C HIS A 157 -5.88 -16.95 -18.47
N LEU A 158 -4.59 -16.78 -18.16
CA LEU A 158 -4.12 -15.79 -17.18
C LEU A 158 -4.53 -14.36 -17.56
N TYR A 159 -4.39 -14.00 -18.84
CA TYR A 159 -4.81 -12.70 -19.32
C TYR A 159 -6.32 -12.48 -19.17
N HIS A 160 -7.16 -13.50 -19.45
CA HIS A 160 -8.60 -13.39 -19.23
C HIS A 160 -8.95 -13.14 -17.77
N ILE A 161 -8.38 -13.90 -16.84
CA ILE A 161 -8.60 -13.70 -15.39
C ILE A 161 -8.12 -12.30 -14.95
N PHE A 162 -6.95 -11.87 -15.42
CA PHE A 162 -6.46 -10.51 -15.16
C PHE A 162 -7.41 -9.44 -15.69
N SER A 163 -7.90 -9.59 -16.93
CA SER A 163 -8.83 -8.65 -17.56
C SER A 163 -10.16 -8.57 -16.82
N ASP A 164 -10.73 -9.71 -16.41
CA ASP A 164 -11.96 -9.77 -15.64
C ASP A 164 -11.82 -9.08 -14.28
N CYS A 165 -10.72 -9.33 -13.60
CA CYS A 165 -10.38 -8.64 -12.35
C CYS A 165 -10.29 -7.11 -12.55
N MET A 166 -9.66 -6.65 -13.62
CA MET A 166 -9.54 -5.21 -13.90
C MET A 166 -10.89 -4.59 -14.31
N GLU A 167 -11.76 -5.35 -14.96
CA GLU A 167 -13.11 -4.87 -15.31
C GLU A 167 -14.01 -4.73 -14.07
N GLN A 168 -13.89 -5.63 -13.08
CA GLN A 168 -14.52 -5.47 -11.77
C GLN A 168 -14.05 -4.18 -11.07
N VAL A 169 -12.74 -3.88 -11.12
CA VAL A 169 -12.20 -2.65 -10.55
C VAL A 169 -12.74 -1.41 -11.27
N LYS A 170 -12.82 -1.41 -12.62
CA LYS A 170 -13.37 -0.31 -13.42
C LYS A 170 -14.86 -0.07 -13.12
N SER A 171 -15.63 -1.15 -12.99
CA SER A 171 -17.08 -1.06 -12.71
C SER A 171 -17.39 -0.70 -11.25
N GLY A 172 -16.38 -0.66 -10.38
CA GLY A 172 -16.55 -0.37 -8.95
C GLY A 172 -17.29 -1.46 -8.18
N GLN A 173 -17.30 -2.70 -8.70
CA GLN A 173 -17.90 -3.85 -8.05
C GLN A 173 -16.94 -4.42 -7.01
N PHE A 174 -16.96 -3.85 -5.81
CA PHE A 174 -16.10 -4.27 -4.73
C PHE A 174 -16.83 -5.15 -3.72
N ALA A 175 -16.10 -6.13 -3.18
CA ALA A 175 -16.52 -7.01 -2.09
C ALA A 175 -15.41 -7.01 -1.02
N PRO A 176 -15.37 -6.01 -0.13
CA PRO A 176 -14.32 -5.89 0.86
C PRO A 176 -14.32 -7.07 1.83
N ASN A 177 -13.19 -7.76 1.97
CA ASN A 177 -13.03 -8.92 2.84
C ASN A 177 -11.72 -8.86 3.62
N ILE A 178 -11.76 -9.35 4.88
CA ILE A 178 -10.57 -9.70 5.66
C ILE A 178 -10.38 -11.21 5.55
N PHE A 179 -9.16 -11.62 5.26
CA PHE A 179 -8.77 -13.03 5.16
C PHE A 179 -7.94 -13.41 6.38
N TYR A 180 -8.24 -14.58 6.92
CA TYR A 180 -7.63 -15.07 8.15
C TYR A 180 -6.74 -16.30 7.89
N GLU A 181 -5.68 -16.41 8.67
CA GLU A 181 -4.85 -17.60 8.74
C GLU A 181 -4.61 -17.93 10.20
N ASN A 182 -5.00 -19.14 10.63
CA ASN A 182 -4.93 -19.56 12.02
C ASN A 182 -5.64 -18.62 13.02
N GLY A 183 -6.76 -18.01 12.60
CA GLY A 183 -7.54 -17.07 13.41
C GLY A 183 -6.93 -15.68 13.55
N GLU A 184 -5.82 -15.38 12.86
CA GLU A 184 -5.22 -14.05 12.82
C GLU A 184 -5.51 -13.36 11.47
N PRO A 185 -5.78 -12.05 11.45
CA PRO A 185 -5.98 -11.31 10.21
C PRO A 185 -4.67 -11.27 9.42
N LYS A 186 -4.67 -11.93 8.27
CA LYS A 186 -3.50 -12.10 7.39
C LYS A 186 -3.42 -10.98 6.35
N GLU A 187 -4.49 -10.82 5.59
CA GLU A 187 -4.57 -9.92 4.45
C GLU A 187 -5.98 -9.32 4.36
N PHE A 188 -6.13 -8.27 3.58
CA PHE A 188 -7.43 -7.70 3.22
C PHE A 188 -7.44 -7.31 1.75
N SER A 189 -8.62 -7.33 1.15
CA SER A 189 -8.78 -6.92 -0.24
C SER A 189 -10.13 -6.26 -0.46
N ALA A 190 -10.21 -5.39 -1.48
CA ALA A 190 -11.46 -4.85 -1.99
C ALA A 190 -12.15 -5.79 -3.00
N ILE A 191 -11.42 -6.79 -3.50
CA ILE A 191 -11.92 -7.83 -4.40
C ILE A 191 -11.93 -9.20 -3.68
N PRO A 192 -12.80 -10.12 -4.08
CA PRO A 192 -12.79 -11.48 -3.56
C PRO A 192 -11.43 -12.15 -3.79
N MET A 193 -11.04 -13.07 -2.92
CA MET A 193 -9.85 -13.90 -3.06
C MET A 193 -10.22 -15.36 -2.72
N ALA A 194 -10.26 -16.22 -3.73
CA ALA A 194 -10.63 -17.62 -3.59
C ALA A 194 -9.52 -18.48 -2.97
N MET A 195 -8.27 -18.02 -3.01
CA MET A 195 -7.14 -18.70 -2.38
C MET A 195 -7.24 -18.80 -0.85
N TYR A 196 -8.08 -17.99 -0.21
CA TYR A 196 -8.29 -18.01 1.25
C TYR A 196 -9.62 -18.68 1.58
N ALA A 197 -9.57 -19.74 2.41
CA ALA A 197 -10.77 -20.47 2.84
C ALA A 197 -11.55 -19.74 3.95
N ASP A 198 -10.89 -18.92 4.76
CA ASP A 198 -11.50 -18.20 5.89
C ASP A 198 -11.49 -16.68 5.61
N CYS A 199 -12.68 -16.11 5.47
CA CYS A 199 -12.83 -14.68 5.20
C CYS A 199 -14.06 -14.10 5.90
N THR A 200 -13.99 -12.81 6.20
CA THR A 200 -15.12 -12.03 6.75
C THR A 200 -15.43 -10.86 5.84
N PRO A 201 -16.64 -10.78 5.26
CA PRO A 201 -17.06 -9.68 4.39
C PRO A 201 -17.41 -8.43 5.21
N PHE A 202 -17.27 -7.26 4.55
CA PHE A 202 -17.60 -5.95 5.10
C PHE A 202 -18.40 -5.11 4.11
N ASP A 203 -19.29 -4.25 4.63
CA ASP A 203 -20.12 -3.37 3.80
C ASP A 203 -19.29 -2.23 3.15
N SER A 204 -18.13 -1.90 3.72
CA SER A 204 -17.27 -0.85 3.20
C SER A 204 -15.80 -1.10 3.53
N ILE A 205 -14.91 -0.59 2.66
CA ILE A 205 -13.47 -0.65 2.89
C ILE A 205 -13.05 0.10 4.15
N SER A 206 -13.77 1.16 4.53
CA SER A 206 -13.49 1.93 5.75
C SER A 206 -13.78 1.12 7.02
N ALA A 207 -14.89 0.37 7.05
CA ALA A 207 -15.22 -0.54 8.14
C ALA A 207 -14.20 -1.68 8.22
N LEU A 208 -13.85 -2.25 7.08
CA LEU A 208 -12.83 -3.28 6.95
C LEU A 208 -11.48 -2.83 7.50
N LEU A 209 -10.96 -1.69 7.06
CA LEU A 209 -9.66 -1.17 7.50
C LEU A 209 -9.63 -0.93 9.01
N ARG A 210 -10.73 -0.39 9.57
CA ARG A 210 -10.84 -0.19 11.02
C ARG A 210 -10.76 -1.51 11.78
N SER A 211 -11.47 -2.55 11.33
CA SER A 211 -11.45 -3.87 11.96
C SER A 211 -10.07 -4.51 11.83
N PHE A 212 -9.55 -4.59 10.62
CA PHE A 212 -8.26 -5.20 10.33
C PHE A 212 -7.12 -4.64 11.19
N TYR A 213 -6.95 -3.31 11.20
CA TYR A 213 -5.88 -2.69 11.98
C TYR A 213 -6.12 -2.79 13.49
N SER A 214 -7.38 -2.70 13.96
CA SER A 214 -7.70 -2.89 15.37
C SER A 214 -7.35 -4.30 15.86
N GLU A 215 -7.65 -5.33 15.07
CA GLU A 215 -7.32 -6.71 15.37
C GLU A 215 -5.81 -6.94 15.31
N LYS A 216 -5.16 -6.48 14.26
CA LYS A 216 -3.71 -6.59 14.09
C LYS A 216 -2.94 -5.93 15.24
N ASP A 217 -3.41 -4.77 15.72
CA ASP A 217 -2.82 -4.11 16.88
C ASP A 217 -2.97 -4.94 18.16
N LYS A 218 -4.13 -5.59 18.37
CA LYS A 218 -4.33 -6.50 19.52
C LYS A 218 -3.33 -7.66 19.47
N PHE A 219 -3.20 -8.34 18.34
CA PHE A 219 -2.24 -9.44 18.17
C PHE A 219 -0.80 -8.97 18.35
N THR A 220 -0.44 -7.82 17.80
CA THR A 220 0.89 -7.23 17.95
C THR A 220 1.22 -6.96 19.42
N ARG A 221 0.29 -6.37 20.17
CA ARG A 221 0.45 -6.10 21.61
C ARG A 221 0.59 -7.40 22.43
N ILE A 222 -0.19 -8.44 22.08
CA ILE A 222 -0.10 -9.75 22.75
C ILE A 222 1.28 -10.37 22.49
N ARG A 223 1.75 -10.36 21.23
CA ARG A 223 3.08 -10.88 20.86
C ARG A 223 4.20 -10.11 21.57
N GLN A 224 4.11 -8.78 21.62
CA GLN A 224 5.07 -7.94 22.33
C GLN A 224 5.16 -8.30 23.82
N LYS A 225 4.01 -8.35 24.50
CA LYS A 225 3.95 -8.73 25.92
C LYS A 225 4.48 -10.14 26.16
N SER A 226 4.15 -11.11 25.31
CA SER A 226 4.68 -12.47 25.39
C SER A 226 6.20 -12.52 25.19
N SER A 227 6.73 -11.75 24.25
CA SER A 227 8.18 -11.64 24.03
C SER A 227 8.89 -11.02 25.23
N ASP A 228 8.33 -9.93 25.80
CA ASP A 228 8.87 -9.27 26.98
C ASP A 228 8.90 -10.21 28.21
N LEU A 229 7.80 -10.97 28.41
CA LEU A 229 7.73 -11.97 29.47
C LEU A 229 8.78 -13.08 29.28
N ARG A 230 8.94 -13.62 28.08
CA ARG A 230 9.98 -14.62 27.76
C ARG A 230 11.37 -14.09 28.05
N ARG A 231 11.66 -12.84 27.69
CA ARG A 231 12.95 -12.19 27.98
C ARG A 231 13.20 -12.07 29.48
N ILE A 232 12.19 -11.66 30.26
CA ILE A 232 12.29 -11.58 31.73
C ILE A 232 12.57 -12.94 32.33
N VAL A 233 11.82 -13.98 31.97
CA VAL A 233 12.00 -15.35 32.45
C VAL A 233 13.39 -15.86 32.10
N SER A 234 13.86 -15.68 30.88
CA SER A 234 15.21 -16.06 30.44
C SER A 234 16.30 -15.35 31.26
N THR A 235 16.14 -14.04 31.51
CA THR A 235 17.09 -13.27 32.32
C THR A 235 17.12 -13.75 33.76
N LEU A 236 15.95 -14.00 34.37
CA LEU A 236 15.87 -14.54 35.74
C LEU A 236 16.46 -15.94 35.84
N SER A 237 16.24 -16.80 34.84
CA SER A 237 16.85 -18.13 34.79
C SER A 237 18.39 -18.07 34.74
N LEU A 238 18.94 -17.16 33.94
CA LEU A 238 20.38 -16.92 33.82
C LEU A 238 20.98 -16.41 35.15
N ILE A 239 20.30 -15.51 35.87
CA ILE A 239 20.71 -14.98 37.15
C ILE A 239 20.73 -16.11 38.19
N HIS A 240 19.74 -16.98 38.21
CA HIS A 240 19.65 -18.11 39.13
C HIS A 240 20.77 -19.16 38.93
N ILE A 241 21.21 -19.33 37.67
CA ILE A 241 22.32 -20.24 37.34
C ILE A 241 23.69 -19.63 37.70
N SER A 242 23.79 -18.31 37.73
CA SER A 242 25.04 -17.59 37.98
C SER A 242 25.27 -17.18 39.47
N GLU A 243 24.30 -17.41 40.37
CA GLU A 243 24.52 -17.18 41.79
C GLU A 243 25.43 -18.30 42.35
N PRO A 244 26.69 -18.00 42.76
CA PRO A 244 27.52 -19.00 43.42
C PRO A 244 26.92 -19.28 44.79
N THR A 245 26.60 -20.54 45.03
CA THR A 245 26.27 -21.03 46.36
C THR A 245 27.37 -20.59 47.33
N ARG A 246 27.16 -19.53 48.10
CA ARG A 246 27.98 -19.17 49.25
C ARG A 246 27.83 -20.30 50.26
N ARG A 247 28.74 -21.27 50.20
CA ARG A 247 28.98 -22.19 51.33
C ARG A 247 29.54 -21.33 52.47
N THR A 248 28.76 -21.09 53.48
CA THR A 248 29.25 -20.65 54.78
C THR A 248 30.14 -21.76 55.36
N PRO A 249 31.39 -21.49 55.74
CA PRO A 249 32.18 -22.47 56.44
C PRO A 249 31.58 -22.64 57.83
N ILE A 250 31.26 -23.88 58.20
CA ILE A 250 30.91 -24.27 59.57
C ILE A 250 32.24 -24.32 60.35
N SER A 251 32.37 -23.41 61.28
CA SER A 251 33.42 -23.46 62.34
C SER A 251 33.00 -24.40 63.47
#